data_1096b75bd053e954d0d5e1bfc2eac3b9
#
_entry.id   1096b75bd053e954d0d5e1bfc2eac3b9
#
_cell.length_a   1.000
_cell.length_b   1.000
_cell.length_c   1.000
_cell.angle_alpha   90.00
_cell.angle_beta   90.00
_cell.angle_gamma   90.00
#
_symmetry.space_group_name_H-M   'P 1'
#
loop_
_entity.id
_entity.type
_entity.pdbx_description
1 polymer ?
#
loop_
_entity_poly.entity_id
_entity_poly.type
_entity_poly.pdbx_seq_one_letter_code
_entity_poly.pdbx_strand_id
1 'polypeptide(L)'
;KIFLPAKTNNGKNGIRLGRLLTDNHGNHYLIDEGWFPEKQYDYFKNNNIIINTEIIGYIRFPTQKKMFTPENSIKTNEWYYYDLQQIQNYFGVQINQKFFIKNMSNYSENFLVPSSIKHNFANNHLQYAITWFLMSISFCVIFSIYFFRNFK
;
A
#
# COMPACT_ATOMS: atom_id res chain seq x y z
N LYS A 1 -15.00 5.07 -8.60
CA LYS A 1 -13.70 5.29 -7.92
C LYS A 1 -13.75 4.70 -6.54
N ILE A 2 -12.65 4.12 -6.09
CA ILE A 2 -12.43 3.67 -4.71
C ILE A 2 -11.19 4.36 -4.14
N PHE A 3 -11.20 4.60 -2.84
CA PHE A 3 -10.15 5.34 -2.15
C PHE A 3 -9.62 4.52 -0.98
N LEU A 4 -8.30 4.20 -1.01
CA LEU A 4 -7.65 3.41 0.03
C LEU A 4 -6.67 4.29 0.82
N PRO A 5 -6.82 4.46 2.14
CA PRO A 5 -5.81 5.10 2.97
C PRO A 5 -4.45 4.44 2.81
N ALA A 6 -3.42 5.22 2.59
CA ALA A 6 -2.07 4.69 2.35
C ALA A 6 -1.00 5.66 2.85
N LYS A 7 0.16 5.11 3.21
CA LYS A 7 1.36 5.90 3.49
C LYS A 7 2.33 5.82 2.32
N THR A 8 3.05 6.92 2.06
CA THR A 8 4.20 6.89 1.14
C THR A 8 5.40 6.21 1.77
N ASN A 9 6.43 5.94 0.96
CA ASN A 9 7.74 5.48 1.46
C ASN A 9 8.37 6.45 2.47
N ASN A 10 8.00 7.73 2.43
CA ASN A 10 8.46 8.75 3.37
C ASN A 10 7.53 8.91 4.59
N GLY A 11 6.59 7.99 4.81
CA GLY A 11 5.68 7.98 5.96
C GLY A 11 4.58 9.04 5.92
N LYS A 12 4.43 9.80 4.83
CA LYS A 12 3.34 10.78 4.68
C LYS A 12 2.01 10.08 4.48
N ASN A 13 0.98 10.57 5.14
CA ASN A 13 -0.39 10.09 4.94
C ASN A 13 -0.94 10.54 3.59
N GLY A 14 -1.75 9.69 2.99
CA GLY A 14 -2.45 9.97 1.75
C GLY A 14 -3.34 8.82 1.34
N ILE A 15 -3.77 8.83 0.10
CA ILE A 15 -4.81 7.96 -0.40
C ILE A 15 -4.36 7.36 -1.74
N ARG A 16 -4.65 6.10 -1.96
CA ARG A 16 -4.52 5.47 -3.27
C ARG A 16 -5.86 5.51 -3.98
N LEU A 17 -5.81 5.82 -5.27
CA LEU A 17 -6.97 5.88 -6.14
C LEU A 17 -7.11 4.58 -6.93
N GLY A 18 -8.21 3.88 -6.71
CA GLY A 18 -8.60 2.74 -7.54
C GLY A 18 -9.75 3.10 -8.49
N ARG A 19 -9.68 2.62 -9.72
CA ARG A 19 -10.72 2.83 -10.75
C ARG A 19 -10.93 1.59 -11.59
N LEU A 20 -12.01 1.58 -12.37
CA LEU A 20 -12.21 0.60 -13.45
C LEU A 20 -11.50 1.05 -14.70
N LEU A 21 -10.83 0.11 -15.33
CA LEU A 21 -10.31 0.17 -16.68
C LEU A 21 -11.09 -0.82 -17.53
N THR A 22 -11.53 -0.39 -18.71
CA THR A 22 -12.15 -1.26 -19.70
C THR A 22 -11.23 -1.38 -20.91
N ASP A 23 -10.89 -2.59 -21.30
CA ASP A 23 -10.08 -2.83 -22.50
C ASP A 23 -10.92 -2.76 -23.79
N ASN A 24 -10.26 -2.83 -24.93
CA ASN A 24 -10.92 -2.79 -26.24
C ASN A 24 -11.83 -3.99 -26.53
N HIS A 25 -11.75 -5.04 -25.71
CA HIS A 25 -12.58 -6.25 -25.79
C HIS A 25 -13.77 -6.21 -24.82
N GLY A 26 -13.93 -5.11 -24.06
CA GLY A 26 -14.99 -4.95 -23.08
C GLY A 26 -14.71 -5.61 -21.73
N ASN A 27 -13.50 -6.13 -21.49
CA ASN A 27 -13.16 -6.67 -20.19
C ASN A 27 -12.84 -5.55 -19.20
N HIS A 28 -13.26 -5.73 -17.95
CA HIS A 28 -13.03 -4.74 -16.91
C HIS A 28 -11.96 -5.21 -15.91
N TYR A 29 -11.07 -4.30 -15.58
CA TYR A 29 -9.99 -4.51 -14.62
C TYR A 29 -10.00 -3.44 -13.56
N LEU A 30 -9.63 -3.77 -12.33
CA LEU A 30 -9.29 -2.77 -11.34
C LEU A 30 -7.90 -2.22 -11.65
N ILE A 31 -7.77 -0.90 -11.70
CA ILE A 31 -6.48 -0.22 -11.79
C ILE A 31 -6.24 0.64 -10.54
N ASP A 32 -5.07 0.48 -9.93
CA ASP A 32 -4.54 1.34 -8.88
C ASP A 32 -3.70 2.42 -9.56
N GLU A 33 -4.27 3.61 -9.65
CA GLU A 33 -3.69 4.75 -10.37
C GLU A 33 -2.48 5.35 -9.67
N GLY A 34 -2.36 5.14 -8.37
CA GLY A 34 -1.26 5.67 -7.58
C GLY A 34 -1.72 6.33 -6.29
N TRP A 35 -0.80 7.06 -5.69
CA TRP A 35 -0.98 7.73 -4.41
C TRP A 35 -1.08 9.24 -4.59
N PHE A 36 -1.91 9.89 -3.77
CA PHE A 36 -2.00 11.34 -3.68
C PHE A 36 -2.14 11.79 -2.21
N PRO A 37 -1.73 13.03 -1.88
CA PRO A 37 -1.89 13.58 -0.54
C PRO A 37 -3.36 13.70 -0.15
N GLU A 38 -3.70 13.42 1.11
CA GLU A 38 -5.07 13.47 1.63
C GLU A 38 -5.78 14.81 1.37
N LYS A 39 -5.03 15.91 1.36
CA LYS A 39 -5.54 17.25 1.04
C LYS A 39 -6.19 17.37 -0.36
N GLN A 40 -5.88 16.44 -1.26
CA GLN A 40 -6.41 16.40 -2.62
C GLN A 40 -7.63 15.47 -2.75
N TYR A 41 -8.15 14.95 -1.65
CA TYR A 41 -9.26 13.99 -1.68
C TYR A 41 -10.48 14.52 -2.42
N ASP A 42 -10.93 15.74 -2.08
CA ASP A 42 -12.13 16.35 -2.69
C ASP A 42 -11.93 16.60 -4.19
N TYR A 43 -10.71 16.96 -4.60
CA TYR A 43 -10.37 17.13 -6.00
C TYR A 43 -10.56 15.81 -6.77
N PHE A 44 -9.94 14.71 -6.31
CA PHE A 44 -10.03 13.40 -6.97
C PHE A 44 -11.41 12.74 -6.84
N LYS A 45 -12.17 13.10 -5.83
CA LYS A 45 -13.56 12.67 -5.67
C LYS A 45 -14.46 13.29 -6.73
N ASN A 46 -14.35 14.58 -6.95
CA ASN A 46 -15.27 15.36 -7.77
C ASN A 46 -14.86 15.43 -9.26
N ASN A 47 -13.57 15.31 -9.57
CA ASN A 47 -13.07 15.39 -10.94
C ASN A 47 -12.76 14.00 -11.51
N ASN A 48 -13.08 13.80 -12.79
CA ASN A 48 -12.63 12.62 -13.51
C ASN A 48 -11.24 12.88 -14.08
N ILE A 49 -10.28 12.06 -13.72
CA ILE A 49 -8.95 12.09 -14.31
C ILE A 49 -9.08 11.55 -15.73
N ILE A 50 -8.67 12.33 -16.71
CA ILE A 50 -8.58 11.88 -18.09
C ILE A 50 -7.33 10.99 -18.17
N ILE A 51 -7.53 9.72 -18.47
CA ILE A 51 -6.43 8.79 -18.69
C ILE A 51 -6.09 8.81 -20.17
N ASN A 52 -4.81 8.83 -20.47
CA ASN A 52 -4.32 8.54 -21.80
C ASN A 52 -4.79 7.15 -22.24
N THR A 53 -4.97 6.95 -23.52
CA THR A 53 -5.44 5.69 -24.13
C THR A 53 -4.49 4.52 -23.89
N GLU A 54 -3.27 4.79 -23.46
CA GLU A 54 -2.25 3.77 -23.20
C GLU A 54 -1.77 3.87 -21.74
N ILE A 55 -1.85 2.73 -21.03
CA ILE A 55 -1.44 2.62 -19.64
C ILE A 55 -0.29 1.63 -19.54
N ILE A 56 0.81 2.08 -18.98
CA ILE A 56 1.94 1.22 -18.62
C ILE A 56 1.82 0.88 -17.13
N GLY A 57 1.77 -0.40 -16.80
CA GLY A 57 1.61 -0.84 -15.43
C GLY A 57 2.10 -2.27 -15.21
N TYR A 58 2.00 -2.72 -13.98
CA TYR A 58 2.31 -4.11 -13.62
C TYR A 58 1.16 -4.79 -12.89
N ILE A 59 1.08 -6.09 -13.06
CA ILE A 59 0.05 -6.94 -12.46
C ILE A 59 0.38 -7.19 -10.99
N ARG A 60 -0.65 -7.10 -10.13
CA ARG A 60 -0.59 -7.51 -8.73
C ARG A 60 -1.74 -8.44 -8.42
N PHE A 61 -1.45 -9.49 -7.67
CA PHE A 61 -2.48 -10.35 -7.12
C PHE A 61 -3.05 -9.75 -5.83
N PRO A 62 -4.36 -9.85 -5.61
CA PRO A 62 -4.96 -9.41 -4.37
C PRO A 62 -4.36 -10.18 -3.20
N THR A 63 -4.07 -9.48 -2.12
CA THR A 63 -3.59 -10.09 -0.88
C THR A 63 -4.77 -10.32 0.05
N GLN A 64 -4.74 -11.42 0.79
CA GLN A 64 -5.74 -11.66 1.81
C GLN A 64 -5.70 -10.58 2.89
N LYS A 65 -6.86 -10.31 3.49
CA LYS A 65 -6.98 -9.43 4.63
C LYS A 65 -6.04 -9.86 5.76
N LYS A 66 -5.28 -8.91 6.30
CA LYS A 66 -4.44 -9.17 7.47
C LYS A 66 -5.28 -9.12 8.76
N MET A 67 -4.82 -9.79 9.81
CA MET A 67 -5.54 -9.95 11.09
C MET A 67 -6.06 -8.62 11.69
N PHE A 68 -5.30 -7.53 11.59
CA PHE A 68 -5.65 -6.23 12.16
C PHE A 68 -6.12 -5.20 11.10
N THR A 69 -6.44 -5.63 9.88
CA THR A 69 -7.00 -4.73 8.86
C THR A 69 -8.50 -4.59 9.07
N PRO A 70 -9.04 -3.36 9.14
CA PRO A 70 -10.48 -3.15 9.20
C PRO A 70 -11.21 -3.76 8.01
N GLU A 71 -12.53 -3.98 8.15
CA GLU A 71 -13.38 -4.39 7.03
C GLU A 71 -13.61 -3.22 6.08
N ASN A 72 -13.70 -3.53 4.79
CA ASN A 72 -14.14 -2.56 3.80
C ASN A 72 -15.62 -2.22 4.04
N SER A 73 -16.01 -0.97 3.81
CA SER A 73 -17.40 -0.52 3.84
C SER A 73 -17.83 -0.02 2.47
N ILE A 74 -18.61 -0.84 1.77
CA ILE A 74 -19.15 -0.48 0.44
C ILE A 74 -20.07 0.75 0.55
N LYS A 75 -20.85 0.86 1.65
CA LYS A 75 -21.82 1.93 1.85
C LYS A 75 -21.17 3.32 2.00
N THR A 76 -20.04 3.38 2.70
CA THR A 76 -19.30 4.63 2.94
C THR A 76 -18.15 4.85 1.96
N ASN A 77 -17.91 3.90 1.04
CA ASN A 77 -16.79 3.88 0.10
C ASN A 77 -15.42 3.94 0.81
N GLU A 78 -15.32 3.24 1.96
CA GLU A 78 -14.09 3.12 2.73
C GLU A 78 -13.42 1.77 2.45
N TRP A 79 -12.21 1.80 1.93
CA TRP A 79 -11.49 0.63 1.48
C TRP A 79 -10.13 0.55 2.18
N TYR A 80 -9.82 -0.60 2.77
CA TYR A 80 -8.56 -0.84 3.48
C TYR A 80 -7.68 -1.87 2.77
N TYR A 81 -8.26 -2.67 1.87
CA TYR A 81 -7.56 -3.65 1.05
C TYR A 81 -8.32 -3.89 -0.26
N TYR A 82 -7.62 -4.41 -1.26
CA TYR A 82 -8.22 -4.73 -2.57
C TYR A 82 -8.91 -6.10 -2.51
N ASP A 83 -10.19 -6.12 -2.20
CA ASP A 83 -11.09 -7.26 -2.35
C ASP A 83 -11.82 -7.14 -3.69
N LEU A 84 -11.37 -7.91 -4.69
CA LEU A 84 -11.90 -7.78 -6.04
C LEU A 84 -13.38 -8.15 -6.13
N GLN A 85 -13.87 -9.07 -5.29
CA GLN A 85 -15.28 -9.45 -5.26
C GLN A 85 -16.15 -8.31 -4.71
N GLN A 86 -15.73 -7.69 -3.61
CA GLN A 86 -16.44 -6.54 -3.05
C GLN A 86 -16.41 -5.34 -3.99
N ILE A 87 -15.27 -5.12 -4.67
CA ILE A 87 -15.10 -4.05 -5.66
C ILE A 87 -16.00 -4.29 -6.87
N GLN A 88 -16.12 -5.52 -7.35
CA GLN A 88 -17.06 -5.90 -8.39
C GLN A 88 -18.49 -5.53 -8.01
N ASN A 89 -18.91 -5.89 -6.80
CA ASN A 89 -20.25 -5.59 -6.30
C ASN A 89 -20.49 -4.07 -6.18
N TYR A 90 -19.45 -3.32 -5.76
CA TYR A 90 -19.53 -1.86 -5.67
C TYR A 90 -19.71 -1.19 -7.03
N PHE A 91 -18.99 -1.65 -8.06
CA PHE A 91 -19.09 -1.08 -9.41
C PHE A 91 -20.27 -1.63 -10.21
N GLY A 92 -20.86 -2.76 -9.80
CA GLY A 92 -21.95 -3.41 -10.50
C GLY A 92 -21.59 -4.02 -11.86
N VAL A 93 -20.30 -4.26 -12.11
CA VAL A 93 -19.81 -4.85 -13.35
C VAL A 93 -18.82 -5.98 -13.06
N GLN A 94 -18.79 -6.99 -13.91
CA GLN A 94 -17.86 -8.10 -13.76
C GLN A 94 -16.42 -7.65 -14.06
N ILE A 95 -15.53 -7.84 -13.10
CA ILE A 95 -14.11 -7.49 -13.22
C ILE A 95 -13.24 -8.75 -13.13
N ASN A 96 -12.00 -8.65 -13.62
CA ASN A 96 -11.03 -9.72 -13.47
C ASN A 96 -10.77 -10.01 -11.98
N GLN A 97 -11.01 -11.26 -11.54
CA GLN A 97 -10.88 -11.67 -10.15
C GLN A 97 -9.48 -12.19 -9.79
N LYS A 98 -8.60 -12.36 -10.77
CA LYS A 98 -7.27 -12.95 -10.54
C LYS A 98 -6.24 -11.91 -10.16
N PHE A 99 -6.31 -10.73 -10.76
CA PHE A 99 -5.31 -9.68 -10.57
C PHE A 99 -5.90 -8.28 -10.76
N PHE A 100 -5.18 -7.29 -10.31
CA PHE A 100 -5.40 -5.89 -10.62
C PHE A 100 -4.12 -5.24 -11.16
N ILE A 101 -4.24 -4.10 -11.79
CA ILE A 101 -3.13 -3.39 -12.44
C ILE A 101 -2.69 -2.24 -11.55
N LYS A 102 -1.38 -2.09 -11.36
CA LYS A 102 -0.79 -0.89 -10.75
C LYS A 102 -0.18 -0.04 -11.84
N ASN A 103 -0.70 1.17 -11.99
CA ASN A 103 -0.24 2.11 -12.98
C ASN A 103 1.15 2.65 -12.64
N MET A 104 2.00 2.72 -13.66
CA MET A 104 3.35 3.29 -13.61
C MET A 104 3.48 4.52 -14.52
N SER A 105 2.47 4.81 -15.34
CA SER A 105 2.50 5.96 -16.24
C SER A 105 2.51 7.26 -15.44
N ASN A 106 3.32 8.22 -15.87
CA ASN A 106 3.29 9.56 -15.30
C ASN A 106 2.05 10.29 -15.80
N TYR A 107 1.32 10.88 -14.87
CA TYR A 107 0.21 11.76 -15.18
C TYR A 107 0.69 13.20 -15.38
N SER A 108 -0.03 13.94 -16.20
CA SER A 108 0.14 15.39 -16.32
C SER A 108 -0.23 16.14 -15.04
N GLU A 109 -1.01 15.50 -14.17
CA GLU A 109 -1.38 16.05 -12.87
C GLU A 109 -0.30 15.77 -11.83
N ASN A 110 0.36 16.81 -11.37
CA ASN A 110 1.53 16.76 -10.48
C ASN A 110 1.28 16.14 -9.07
N PHE A 111 0.02 15.82 -8.74
CA PHE A 111 -0.35 15.33 -7.40
C PHE A 111 -0.45 13.80 -7.31
N LEU A 112 -0.63 13.14 -8.45
CA LEU A 112 -0.78 11.69 -8.46
C LEU A 112 0.60 11.03 -8.66
N VAL A 113 1.06 10.35 -7.63
CA VAL A 113 2.33 9.63 -7.65
C VAL A 113 2.07 8.20 -8.09
N PRO A 114 2.52 7.79 -9.28
CA PRO A 114 2.29 6.44 -9.78
C PRO A 114 3.02 5.41 -8.92
N SER A 115 2.62 4.15 -9.06
CA SER A 115 3.30 3.04 -8.41
C SER A 115 4.69 2.84 -9.02
N SER A 116 5.73 2.71 -8.21
CA SER A 116 7.06 2.32 -8.68
C SER A 116 7.36 0.88 -8.30
N ILE A 117 8.11 0.18 -9.16
CA ILE A 117 8.60 -1.18 -8.85
C ILE A 117 9.74 -1.12 -7.81
N LYS A 118 10.33 0.05 -7.57
CA LYS A 118 11.38 0.22 -6.58
C LYS A 118 10.82 -0.07 -5.19
N HIS A 119 11.02 -1.28 -4.71
CA HIS A 119 10.87 -1.62 -3.32
C HIS A 119 12.03 -0.99 -2.54
N ASN A 120 11.83 0.19 -1.98
CA ASN A 120 12.73 0.68 -0.94
C ASN A 120 12.49 -0.18 0.30
N PHE A 121 13.22 -1.29 0.39
CA PHE A 121 13.30 -2.02 1.65
C PHE A 121 14.02 -1.11 2.65
N ALA A 122 13.34 -0.79 3.76
CA ALA A 122 14.01 -0.11 4.85
C ALA A 122 15.17 -1.00 5.33
N ASN A 123 16.39 -0.57 5.05
CA ASN A 123 17.58 -1.30 5.48
C ASN A 123 17.89 -0.93 6.94
N ASN A 124 17.27 -1.62 7.87
CA ASN A 124 17.46 -1.42 9.30
C ASN A 124 18.50 -2.39 9.91
N HIS A 125 19.29 -3.06 9.08
CA HIS A 125 20.23 -4.09 9.57
C HIS A 125 21.21 -3.54 10.61
N LEU A 126 21.73 -2.31 10.41
CA LEU A 126 22.62 -1.67 11.39
C LEU A 126 21.91 -1.43 12.73
N GLN A 127 20.68 -0.96 12.72
CA GLN A 127 19.90 -0.74 13.93
C GLN A 127 19.68 -2.05 14.72
N TYR A 128 19.34 -3.12 14.01
CA TYR A 128 19.21 -4.45 14.64
C TYR A 128 20.55 -4.94 15.20
N ALA A 129 21.64 -4.79 14.45
CA ALA A 129 22.97 -5.18 14.92
C ALA A 129 23.34 -4.45 16.23
N ILE A 130 23.14 -3.13 16.28
CA ILE A 130 23.42 -2.32 17.48
C ILE A 130 22.57 -2.80 18.68
N THR A 131 21.28 -3.04 18.49
CA THR A 131 20.40 -3.52 19.58
C THR A 131 20.84 -4.88 20.12
N TRP A 132 21.21 -5.81 19.27
CA TRP A 132 21.72 -7.12 19.70
C TRP A 132 23.06 -7.01 20.41
N PHE A 133 23.95 -6.12 19.96
CA PHE A 133 25.25 -5.87 20.62
C PHE A 133 25.08 -5.30 22.03
N LEU A 134 24.20 -4.29 22.18
CA LEU A 134 23.91 -3.71 23.49
C LEU A 134 23.27 -4.73 24.44
N MET A 135 22.39 -5.57 23.95
CA MET A 135 21.79 -6.65 24.73
C MET A 135 22.84 -7.64 25.21
N SER A 136 23.76 -8.05 24.31
CA SER A 136 24.87 -8.94 24.66
C SER A 136 25.76 -8.37 25.76
N ILE A 137 26.16 -7.09 25.63
CA ILE A 137 26.96 -6.40 26.67
C ILE A 137 26.21 -6.38 28.02
N SER A 138 24.92 -6.09 28.01
CA SER A 138 24.11 -6.08 29.24
C SER A 138 24.10 -7.44 29.92
N PHE A 139 23.95 -8.52 29.18
CA PHE A 139 24.03 -9.88 29.74
C PHE A 139 25.42 -10.19 30.30
N CYS A 140 26.50 -9.79 29.61
CA CYS A 140 27.85 -10.00 30.13
C CYS A 140 28.09 -9.25 31.46
N VAL A 141 27.60 -8.02 31.59
CA VAL A 141 27.69 -7.26 32.82
C VAL A 141 26.92 -7.93 33.97
N ILE A 142 25.68 -8.30 33.72
CA ILE A 142 24.83 -8.98 34.72
C ILE A 142 25.48 -10.28 35.18
N PHE A 143 25.96 -11.09 34.23
CA PHE A 143 26.63 -12.35 34.54
C PHE A 143 27.91 -12.13 35.35
N SER A 144 28.73 -11.12 35.02
CA SER A 144 29.94 -10.80 35.73
C SER A 144 29.63 -10.41 37.18
N ILE A 145 28.64 -9.52 37.39
CA ILE A 145 28.22 -9.11 38.76
C ILE A 145 27.74 -10.32 39.55
N TYR A 146 26.91 -11.18 38.94
CA TYR A 146 26.40 -12.38 39.59
C TYR A 146 27.53 -13.34 39.97
N PHE A 147 28.48 -13.59 39.05
CA PHE A 147 29.64 -14.44 39.29
C PHE A 147 30.50 -13.93 40.42
N PHE A 148 30.92 -12.68 40.41
CA PHE A 148 31.77 -12.13 41.46
C PHE A 148 31.07 -12.01 42.81
N ARG A 149 29.74 -11.92 42.86
CA ARG A 149 28.97 -11.91 44.11
C ARG A 149 28.84 -13.30 44.74
N ASN A 150 28.70 -14.34 43.94
CA ASN A 150 28.38 -15.68 44.46
C ASN A 150 29.61 -16.61 44.60
N PHE A 151 30.73 -16.27 44.00
CA PHE A 151 31.95 -17.06 44.01
C PHE A 151 33.11 -16.35 44.77
N LYS A 152 32.79 -15.41 45.63
CA LYS A 152 33.64 -14.89 46.69
C LYS A 152 33.25 -15.62 47.98
#